data_1ad35662dca8c5a0fddaae5baf5b6b87
#
_entry.id   1ad35662dca8c5a0fddaae5baf5b6b87
#
_cell.length_a   1.000
_cell.length_b   1.000
_cell.length_c   1.000
_cell.angle_alpha   90.00
_cell.angle_beta   90.00
_cell.angle_gamma   90.00
#
_symmetry.space_group_name_H-M   'P 1'
#
loop_
_entity.id
_entity.type
_entity.pdbx_description
1 polymer ?
#
loop_
_entity_poly.entity_id
_entity_poly.type
_entity_poly.pdbx_seq_one_letter_code
_entity_poly.pdbx_strand_id
1 'polypeptide(L)'
;IRCKIKMEYGWNREEKYVSWNGKVSIDKGRILSVTPCFRGAAFTSPQEGETEFHTHVNRIRAVTESSTELELYTSKNPNTTTASTQAVILDVEMPLDGVITSDFNGREFSHTLAELLEGGRSHFMRGWLSEAVLFNRAMPESCWSIEHYMEDDVRETDCDWYYVRVRQKDGQWLWSSPIWVRG
;
A
#
# COMPACT_ATOMS: atom_id res chain seq x y z
N ILE A 1 5.59 19.15 3.36
CA ILE A 1 6.30 18.17 2.50
C ILE A 1 5.26 17.34 1.76
N ARG A 2 5.51 17.10 0.46
CA ARG A 2 4.68 16.16 -0.32
C ARG A 2 5.25 14.75 -0.19
N CYS A 3 4.39 13.80 0.18
CA CYS A 3 4.75 12.39 0.38
C CYS A 3 3.69 11.46 -0.17
N LYS A 4 4.13 10.24 -0.55
CA LYS A 4 3.24 9.09 -0.74
C LYS A 4 3.34 8.16 0.45
N ILE A 5 2.18 7.76 0.98
CA ILE A 5 2.06 6.87 2.14
C ILE A 5 1.12 5.73 1.76
N LYS A 6 1.63 4.50 1.74
CA LYS A 6 0.79 3.32 1.52
C LYS A 6 0.22 2.86 2.86
N MET A 7 -1.09 2.74 2.93
CA MET A 7 -1.82 2.17 4.04
C MET A 7 -2.28 0.78 3.66
N GLU A 8 -1.97 -0.22 4.47
CA GLU A 8 -2.35 -1.61 4.20
C GLU A 8 -3.18 -2.18 5.35
N TYR A 9 -4.13 -3.04 5.00
CA TYR A 9 -5.11 -3.64 5.89
C TYR A 9 -5.19 -5.14 5.61
N GLY A 10 -5.24 -5.98 6.65
CA GLY A 10 -5.38 -7.43 6.46
C GLY A 10 -4.50 -8.26 7.37
N TRP A 11 -3.86 -9.31 6.82
CA TRP A 11 -3.05 -10.32 7.53
C TRP A 11 -3.82 -11.06 8.63
N ASN A 12 -5.14 -11.13 8.53
CA ASN A 12 -5.96 -11.86 9.49
C ASN A 12 -5.55 -13.35 9.53
N ARG A 13 -5.25 -13.85 10.71
CA ARG A 13 -4.85 -15.25 10.94
C ARG A 13 -5.87 -16.05 11.70
N GLU A 14 -6.67 -15.40 12.51
CA GLU A 14 -7.75 -16.01 13.28
C GLU A 14 -9.06 -15.99 12.49
N GLU A 15 -9.48 -14.82 12.05
CA GLU A 15 -10.72 -14.65 11.29
C GLU A 15 -10.54 -15.08 9.83
N LYS A 16 -11.46 -15.91 9.35
CA LYS A 16 -11.47 -16.36 7.96
C LYS A 16 -11.62 -15.20 6.99
N TYR A 17 -12.50 -14.26 7.32
CA TYR A 17 -12.78 -13.06 6.55
C TYR A 17 -12.91 -11.84 7.47
N VAL A 18 -12.48 -10.69 6.99
CA VAL A 18 -12.63 -9.41 7.69
C VAL A 18 -13.14 -8.36 6.71
N SER A 19 -14.25 -7.72 7.08
CA SER A 19 -14.74 -6.51 6.43
C SER A 19 -14.16 -5.29 7.14
N TRP A 20 -13.56 -4.39 6.38
CA TRP A 20 -12.96 -3.17 6.86
C TRP A 20 -13.81 -1.98 6.43
N ASN A 21 -14.40 -1.29 7.40
CA ASN A 21 -15.17 -0.08 7.17
C ASN A 21 -14.63 1.04 8.03
N GLY A 22 -14.22 2.12 7.41
CA GLY A 22 -13.65 3.23 8.14
C GLY A 22 -13.03 4.29 7.24
N LYS A 23 -12.17 5.08 7.84
CA LYS A 23 -11.53 6.20 7.16
C LYS A 23 -10.07 6.35 7.54
N VAL A 24 -9.31 6.96 6.63
CA VAL A 24 -8.02 7.58 6.92
C VAL A 24 -8.20 9.08 6.88
N SER A 25 -7.68 9.79 7.86
CA SER A 25 -7.75 11.25 7.93
C SER A 25 -6.41 11.87 8.27
N ILE A 26 -6.27 13.15 7.97
CA ILE A 26 -5.13 13.99 8.35
C ILE A 26 -5.66 15.21 9.10
N ASP A 27 -4.90 15.68 10.09
CA ASP A 27 -5.26 16.86 10.89
C ASP A 27 -4.74 18.18 10.30
N LYS A 28 -3.66 18.11 9.52
CA LYS A 28 -2.98 19.27 8.91
C LYS A 28 -2.55 18.96 7.48
N GLY A 29 -2.61 19.97 6.62
CA GLY A 29 -2.27 19.81 5.21
C GLY A 29 -3.45 19.33 4.37
N ARG A 30 -3.18 18.61 3.28
CA ARG A 30 -4.22 18.12 2.36
C ARG A 30 -3.85 16.79 1.71
N ILE A 31 -4.86 15.99 1.44
CA ILE A 31 -4.81 14.81 0.58
C ILE A 31 -4.98 15.28 -0.86
N LEU A 32 -3.97 15.04 -1.69
CA LEU A 32 -3.97 15.41 -3.10
C LEU A 32 -4.65 14.35 -3.95
N SER A 33 -4.42 13.08 -3.64
CA SER A 33 -5.07 11.94 -4.28
C SER A 33 -5.00 10.68 -3.43
N VAL A 34 -5.89 9.72 -3.75
CA VAL A 34 -5.90 8.39 -3.17
C VAL A 34 -5.91 7.36 -4.29
N THR A 35 -4.87 6.55 -4.38
CA THR A 35 -4.74 5.51 -5.40
C THR A 35 -5.06 4.15 -4.80
N PRO A 36 -6.04 3.40 -5.33
CA PRO A 36 -6.33 2.06 -4.88
C PRO A 36 -5.21 1.09 -5.31
N CYS A 37 -4.80 0.22 -4.38
CA CYS A 37 -3.90 -0.90 -4.62
C CYS A 37 -4.62 -2.20 -4.21
N PHE A 38 -5.84 -2.38 -4.72
CA PHE A 38 -6.67 -3.52 -4.41
C PHE A 38 -6.19 -4.76 -5.14
N ARG A 39 -6.22 -5.87 -4.43
CA ARG A 39 -5.86 -7.21 -4.93
C ARG A 39 -7.11 -8.05 -5.02
N GLY A 40 -7.09 -9.06 -5.90
CA GLY A 40 -8.26 -9.89 -6.18
C GLY A 40 -9.29 -9.16 -7.04
N ALA A 41 -10.48 -9.71 -7.16
CA ALA A 41 -11.59 -9.08 -7.85
C ALA A 41 -12.12 -7.88 -7.04
N ALA A 42 -12.59 -6.84 -7.72
CA ALA A 42 -13.24 -5.69 -7.06
C ALA A 42 -14.53 -6.10 -6.34
N PHE A 43 -15.19 -7.14 -6.86
CA PHE A 43 -16.40 -7.72 -6.31
C PHE A 43 -16.22 -9.23 -6.20
N THR A 44 -16.60 -9.80 -5.08
CA THR A 44 -16.58 -11.25 -4.86
C THR A 44 -17.96 -11.74 -4.45
N SER A 45 -18.34 -12.90 -4.97
CA SER A 45 -19.55 -13.58 -4.53
C SER A 45 -19.46 -14.00 -3.07
N PRO A 46 -20.58 -14.34 -2.43
CA PRO A 46 -20.59 -14.90 -1.08
C PRO A 46 -19.66 -16.09 -0.95
N GLN A 47 -19.03 -16.21 0.20
CA GLN A 47 -18.16 -17.31 0.52
C GLN A 47 -18.96 -18.51 1.07
N GLU A 48 -18.33 -19.69 1.10
CA GLU A 48 -18.94 -20.88 1.67
C GLU A 48 -19.38 -20.66 3.13
N GLY A 49 -20.61 -20.99 3.44
CA GLY A 49 -21.22 -20.81 4.77
C GLY A 49 -21.93 -19.47 4.98
N GLU A 50 -21.90 -18.56 4.02
CA GLU A 50 -22.72 -17.34 4.04
C GLU A 50 -24.15 -17.66 3.61
N THR A 51 -25.14 -17.14 4.36
CA THR A 51 -26.56 -17.43 4.13
C THR A 51 -27.21 -16.44 3.17
N GLU A 52 -26.61 -15.26 2.99
CA GLU A 52 -27.13 -14.19 2.14
C GLU A 52 -26.28 -14.02 0.90
N PHE A 53 -26.91 -13.81 -0.24
CA PHE A 53 -26.23 -13.46 -1.46
C PHE A 53 -25.87 -11.98 -1.43
N HIS A 54 -24.63 -11.69 -1.06
CA HIS A 54 -24.06 -10.34 -1.11
C HIS A 54 -22.67 -10.35 -1.73
N THR A 55 -22.25 -9.22 -2.18
CA THR A 55 -20.96 -9.04 -2.85
C THR A 55 -19.98 -8.33 -1.93
N HIS A 56 -18.84 -8.95 -1.70
CA HIS A 56 -17.74 -8.31 -1.00
C HIS A 56 -17.05 -7.30 -1.93
N VAL A 57 -16.82 -6.11 -1.43
CA VAL A 57 -16.38 -4.97 -2.24
C VAL A 57 -15.10 -4.38 -1.66
N ASN A 58 -14.16 -4.06 -2.57
CA ASN A 58 -13.01 -3.22 -2.25
C ASN A 58 -13.18 -1.90 -3.00
N ARG A 59 -13.43 -0.80 -2.28
CA ARG A 59 -13.66 0.50 -2.89
C ARG A 59 -13.26 1.68 -2.00
N ILE A 60 -12.95 2.78 -2.65
CA ILE A 60 -12.89 4.11 -2.05
C ILE A 60 -14.29 4.70 -2.15
N ARG A 61 -14.92 5.01 -1.00
CA ARG A 61 -16.28 5.58 -0.96
C ARG A 61 -16.30 7.08 -1.15
N ALA A 62 -15.34 7.76 -0.54
CA ALA A 62 -15.22 9.21 -0.61
C ALA A 62 -13.77 9.65 -0.45
N VAL A 63 -13.43 10.75 -1.07
CA VAL A 63 -12.15 11.45 -0.90
C VAL A 63 -12.44 12.93 -0.68
N THR A 64 -11.85 13.50 0.36
CA THR A 64 -11.83 14.93 0.65
C THR A 64 -10.39 15.39 0.80
N GLU A 65 -10.15 16.68 0.97
CA GLU A 65 -8.81 17.19 1.26
C GLU A 65 -8.25 16.70 2.61
N SER A 66 -9.09 16.26 3.54
CA SER A 66 -8.66 15.84 4.88
C SER A 66 -8.92 14.37 5.20
N SER A 67 -9.66 13.65 4.37
CA SER A 67 -9.96 12.25 4.65
C SER A 67 -10.33 11.43 3.41
N THR A 68 -10.19 10.11 3.53
CA THR A 68 -10.75 9.13 2.59
C THR A 68 -11.50 8.04 3.33
N GLU A 69 -12.69 7.70 2.85
CA GLU A 69 -13.50 6.60 3.37
C GLU A 69 -13.30 5.34 2.52
N LEU A 70 -13.07 4.23 3.18
CA LEU A 70 -12.76 2.95 2.55
C LEU A 70 -13.71 1.86 3.01
N GLU A 71 -14.02 0.98 2.08
CA GLU A 71 -14.68 -0.31 2.35
C GLU A 71 -13.83 -1.40 1.70
N LEU A 72 -13.26 -2.27 2.54
CA LEU A 72 -12.33 -3.30 2.10
C LEU A 72 -12.74 -4.66 2.64
N TYR A 73 -12.25 -5.70 1.97
CA TYR A 73 -12.47 -7.09 2.35
C TYR A 73 -11.20 -7.89 2.23
N THR A 74 -10.83 -8.60 3.28
CA THR A 74 -9.62 -9.43 3.31
C THR A 74 -9.93 -10.85 3.79
N SER A 75 -9.14 -11.79 3.32
CA SER A 75 -9.28 -13.22 3.61
C SER A 75 -8.02 -13.75 4.30
N LYS A 76 -8.19 -14.67 5.25
CA LYS A 76 -7.08 -15.41 5.87
C LYS A 76 -6.29 -16.18 4.82
N ASN A 77 -6.98 -16.83 3.90
CA ASN A 77 -6.40 -17.62 2.82
C ASN A 77 -6.70 -16.92 1.50
N PRO A 78 -5.73 -16.21 0.91
CA PRO A 78 -5.94 -15.52 -0.35
C PRO A 78 -6.17 -16.51 -1.49
N ASN A 79 -7.05 -16.13 -2.40
CA ASN A 79 -7.31 -16.87 -3.65
C ASN A 79 -7.36 -15.85 -4.81
N THR A 80 -7.81 -16.27 -5.98
CA THR A 80 -7.88 -15.39 -7.16
C THR A 80 -8.91 -14.27 -7.03
N THR A 81 -9.91 -14.44 -6.16
CA THR A 81 -11.01 -13.47 -5.98
C THR A 81 -10.87 -12.63 -4.72
N THR A 82 -10.19 -13.13 -3.69
CA THR A 82 -9.95 -12.41 -2.43
C THR A 82 -8.47 -12.41 -2.08
N ALA A 83 -8.01 -11.36 -1.45
CA ALA A 83 -6.63 -11.20 -1.03
C ALA A 83 -6.51 -11.12 0.50
N SER A 84 -5.35 -11.52 1.03
CA SER A 84 -5.04 -11.40 2.46
C SER A 84 -4.77 -9.96 2.89
N THR A 85 -4.51 -9.06 1.95
CA THR A 85 -4.27 -7.64 2.23
C THR A 85 -4.89 -6.77 1.15
N GLN A 86 -5.39 -5.61 1.56
CA GLN A 86 -5.82 -4.52 0.69
C GLN A 86 -5.05 -3.26 1.05
N ALA A 87 -4.86 -2.37 0.09
CA ALA A 87 -4.11 -1.14 0.33
C ALA A 87 -4.64 0.04 -0.48
N VAL A 88 -4.30 1.24 0.01
CA VAL A 88 -4.39 2.50 -0.73
C VAL A 88 -3.08 3.27 -0.58
N ILE A 89 -2.76 4.09 -1.56
CA ILE A 89 -1.67 5.06 -1.48
C ILE A 89 -2.28 6.45 -1.37
N LEU A 90 -1.95 7.14 -0.30
CA LEU A 90 -2.27 8.55 -0.09
C LEU A 90 -1.13 9.38 -0.68
N ASP A 91 -1.44 10.33 -1.55
CA ASP A 91 -0.55 11.43 -1.94
C ASP A 91 -0.95 12.63 -1.10
N VAL A 92 -0.10 13.05 -0.19
CA VAL A 92 -0.40 14.11 0.79
C VAL A 92 0.63 15.22 0.73
N GLU A 93 0.18 16.43 1.05
CA GLU A 93 1.04 17.59 1.32
C GLU A 93 0.75 18.06 2.74
N MET A 94 1.72 17.87 3.65
CA MET A 94 1.50 18.13 5.06
C MET A 94 2.82 18.48 5.80
N PRO A 95 2.73 19.16 6.95
CA PRO A 95 3.90 19.43 7.81
C PRO A 95 4.36 18.14 8.53
N LEU A 96 5.60 18.17 9.04
CA LEU A 96 6.20 17.03 9.75
C LEU A 96 5.43 16.61 11.00
N ASP A 97 4.82 17.56 11.68
CA ASP A 97 3.99 17.36 12.88
C ASP A 97 2.52 17.06 12.56
N GLY A 98 2.16 17.00 11.27
CA GLY A 98 0.83 16.57 10.83
C GLY A 98 0.61 15.10 11.13
N VAL A 99 -0.59 14.77 11.59
CA VAL A 99 -0.97 13.43 12.04
C VAL A 99 -1.85 12.75 11.00
N ILE A 100 -1.50 11.51 10.68
CA ILE A 100 -2.29 10.60 9.87
C ILE A 100 -2.97 9.61 10.81
N THR A 101 -4.29 9.51 10.73
CA THR A 101 -5.12 8.65 11.57
C THR A 101 -5.84 7.61 10.71
N SER A 102 -5.75 6.35 11.11
CA SER A 102 -6.55 5.24 10.58
C SER A 102 -7.60 4.86 11.62
N ASP A 103 -8.88 5.07 11.30
CA ASP A 103 -10.02 4.72 12.15
C ASP A 103 -10.88 3.68 11.43
N PHE A 104 -10.73 2.43 11.82
CA PHE A 104 -11.43 1.28 11.23
C PHE A 104 -11.96 0.33 12.30
N ASN A 105 -13.16 -0.16 12.09
CA ASN A 105 -13.78 -1.20 12.92
C ASN A 105 -13.70 -0.89 14.44
N GLY A 106 -13.84 0.40 14.81
CA GLY A 106 -13.80 0.87 16.19
C GLY A 106 -12.40 0.92 16.82
N ARG A 107 -11.35 0.91 16.00
CA ARG A 107 -9.95 1.08 16.44
C ARG A 107 -9.30 2.21 15.67
N GLU A 108 -8.63 3.07 16.43
CA GLU A 108 -7.90 4.21 15.91
C GLU A 108 -6.40 4.07 16.18
N PHE A 109 -5.60 4.35 15.16
CA PHE A 109 -4.15 4.43 15.23
C PHE A 109 -3.67 5.69 14.52
N SER A 110 -2.74 6.40 15.12
CA SER A 110 -2.26 7.69 14.61
C SER A 110 -0.76 7.79 14.67
N HIS A 111 -0.18 8.40 13.63
CA HIS A 111 1.25 8.69 13.54
C HIS A 111 1.49 10.04 12.89
N THR A 112 2.53 10.74 13.32
CA THR A 112 2.99 11.95 12.64
C THR A 112 3.70 11.60 11.33
N LEU A 113 3.74 12.56 10.40
CA LEU A 113 4.52 12.40 9.18
C LEU A 113 6.00 12.16 9.50
N ALA A 114 6.55 12.85 10.53
CA ALA A 114 7.93 12.66 10.96
C ALA A 114 8.22 11.21 11.34
N GLU A 115 7.35 10.57 12.15
CA GLU A 115 7.50 9.15 12.52
C GLU A 115 7.44 8.22 11.30
N LEU A 116 6.57 8.52 10.33
CA LEU A 116 6.44 7.68 9.13
C LEU A 116 7.61 7.87 8.15
N LEU A 117 8.29 9.02 8.16
CA LEU A 117 9.54 9.21 7.40
C LEU A 117 10.69 8.37 7.96
N GLU A 118 10.72 8.13 9.27
CA GLU A 118 11.71 7.23 9.90
C GLU A 118 11.49 5.76 9.51
N GLY A 119 10.21 5.31 9.45
CA GLY A 119 9.87 3.93 9.11
C GLY A 119 8.39 3.64 9.21
N GLY A 120 7.98 2.46 8.72
CA GLY A 120 6.60 2.00 8.82
C GLY A 120 6.21 1.64 10.26
N ARG A 121 4.90 1.64 10.53
CA ARG A 121 4.29 1.29 11.81
C ARG A 121 3.15 0.30 11.57
N SER A 122 3.12 -0.78 12.35
CA SER A 122 2.09 -1.79 12.25
C SER A 122 1.35 -1.97 13.57
N HIS A 123 0.05 -2.20 13.50
CA HIS A 123 -0.82 -2.37 14.65
C HIS A 123 -1.77 -3.53 14.44
N PHE A 124 -1.85 -4.43 15.42
CA PHE A 124 -2.90 -5.43 15.46
C PHE A 124 -4.22 -4.81 15.96
N MET A 125 -5.32 -5.17 15.32
CA MET A 125 -6.64 -4.64 15.67
C MET A 125 -7.11 -5.10 17.07
N ARG A 126 -6.80 -6.31 17.47
CA ARG A 126 -7.22 -6.89 18.76
C ARG A 126 -6.05 -7.39 19.60
N GLY A 127 -5.14 -8.13 19.01
CA GLY A 127 -3.98 -8.71 19.67
C GLY A 127 -3.14 -9.49 18.68
N TRP A 128 -2.13 -10.17 19.17
CA TRP A 128 -1.26 -11.00 18.37
C TRP A 128 -2.07 -12.00 17.52
N LEU A 129 -1.79 -12.11 16.24
CA LEU A 129 -2.46 -12.92 15.23
C LEU A 129 -3.81 -12.39 14.71
N SER A 130 -4.36 -11.33 15.27
CA SER A 130 -5.51 -10.67 14.65
C SER A 130 -5.10 -9.95 13.34
N GLU A 131 -6.09 -9.44 12.65
CA GLU A 131 -5.89 -8.54 11.53
C GLU A 131 -5.11 -7.28 11.95
N ALA A 132 -4.42 -6.68 11.00
CA ALA A 132 -3.51 -5.57 11.26
C ALA A 132 -3.68 -4.41 10.27
N VAL A 133 -3.31 -3.23 10.73
CA VAL A 133 -3.12 -2.01 9.93
C VAL A 133 -1.63 -1.72 9.85
N LEU A 134 -1.12 -1.47 8.65
CA LEU A 134 0.25 -1.04 8.41
C LEU A 134 0.28 0.33 7.76
N PHE A 135 0.87 1.28 8.46
CA PHE A 135 1.34 2.54 7.88
C PHE A 135 2.73 2.28 7.30
N ASN A 136 2.85 2.26 5.99
CA ASN A 136 4.16 2.12 5.37
C ASN A 136 4.98 3.40 5.56
N ARG A 137 6.28 3.29 5.40
CA ARG A 137 7.18 4.44 5.42
C ARG A 137 6.70 5.49 4.41
N ALA A 138 6.61 6.74 4.85
CA ALA A 138 6.33 7.85 3.97
C ALA A 138 7.49 8.06 2.98
N MET A 139 7.15 8.25 1.71
CA MET A 139 8.11 8.46 0.63
C MET A 139 7.99 9.89 0.11
N PRO A 140 8.94 10.78 0.45
CA PRO A 140 8.92 12.15 -0.02
C PRO A 140 9.11 12.24 -1.53
N GLU A 141 8.57 13.29 -2.14
CA GLU A 141 8.60 13.52 -3.60
C GLU A 141 10.02 13.45 -4.17
N SER A 142 11.01 13.92 -3.43
CA SER A 142 12.43 13.83 -3.81
C SER A 142 12.97 12.41 -4.00
N CYS A 143 12.21 11.39 -3.55
CA CYS A 143 12.57 9.98 -3.68
C CYS A 143 11.77 9.22 -4.75
N TRP A 144 10.89 9.90 -5.51
CA TRP A 144 10.00 9.20 -6.47
C TRP A 144 10.67 8.89 -7.81
N SER A 145 11.73 9.62 -8.16
CA SER A 145 12.51 9.37 -9.37
C SER A 145 13.99 9.39 -9.06
N ILE A 146 14.74 8.63 -9.81
CA ILE A 146 16.19 8.62 -9.80
C ILE A 146 16.66 8.51 -11.25
N GLU A 147 17.65 9.31 -11.60
CA GLU A 147 18.36 9.17 -12.86
C GLU A 147 19.77 8.63 -12.56
N HIS A 148 20.18 7.64 -13.31
CA HIS A 148 21.50 7.04 -13.20
C HIS A 148 22.08 6.84 -14.58
N TYR A 149 23.28 7.32 -14.76
CA TYR A 149 24.05 7.16 -15.99
C TYR A 149 25.22 6.23 -15.72
N MET A 150 25.47 5.30 -16.66
CA MET A 150 26.58 4.36 -16.60
C MET A 150 27.12 4.17 -18.01
N GLU A 151 28.42 4.25 -18.14
CA GLU A 151 29.16 3.92 -19.36
C GLU A 151 29.93 2.63 -19.15
N ASP A 152 29.97 1.81 -20.20
CA ASP A 152 30.74 0.57 -20.23
C ASP A 152 31.44 0.50 -21.59
N ASP A 153 32.77 0.55 -21.57
CA ASP A 153 33.62 0.57 -22.76
C ASP A 153 34.19 -0.82 -23.11
N VAL A 154 33.97 -1.81 -22.25
CA VAL A 154 34.56 -3.13 -22.40
C VAL A 154 33.56 -4.06 -23.08
N ARG A 155 33.94 -4.54 -24.27
CA ARG A 155 33.26 -5.65 -24.95
C ARG A 155 33.95 -6.95 -24.63
N GLU A 156 33.23 -7.81 -23.91
CA GLU A 156 33.72 -9.15 -23.57
C GLU A 156 33.31 -10.18 -24.64
N THR A 157 32.23 -9.91 -25.37
CA THR A 157 31.65 -10.81 -26.37
C THR A 157 31.12 -10.03 -27.58
N ASP A 158 30.77 -10.73 -28.68
CA ASP A 158 30.13 -10.14 -29.86
C ASP A 158 28.71 -9.57 -29.58
N CYS A 159 28.15 -9.88 -28.41
CA CYS A 159 26.85 -9.40 -27.99
C CYS A 159 26.82 -9.26 -26.46
N ASP A 160 26.87 -8.02 -26.00
CA ASP A 160 26.72 -7.70 -24.59
C ASP A 160 25.26 -7.49 -24.28
N TRP A 161 24.90 -7.73 -23.04
CA TRP A 161 23.53 -7.51 -22.59
C TRP A 161 23.53 -6.86 -21.20
N TYR A 162 22.58 -5.95 -21.02
CA TYR A 162 22.44 -5.17 -19.80
C TYR A 162 21.00 -5.25 -19.32
N TYR A 163 20.81 -5.23 -18.00
CA TYR A 163 19.50 -5.03 -17.40
C TYR A 163 19.63 -4.21 -16.12
N VAL A 164 18.57 -3.48 -15.80
CA VAL A 164 18.50 -2.70 -14.57
C VAL A 164 17.80 -3.52 -13.52
N ARG A 165 18.41 -3.61 -12.36
CA ARG A 165 17.80 -4.17 -11.15
C ARG A 165 17.71 -3.08 -10.10
N VAL A 166 16.49 -2.79 -9.67
CA VAL A 166 16.20 -1.80 -8.63
C VAL A 166 15.69 -2.50 -7.38
N ARG A 167 16.23 -2.14 -6.24
CA ARG A 167 15.70 -2.54 -4.93
C ARG A 167 15.26 -1.29 -4.18
N GLN A 168 13.99 -1.25 -3.81
CA GLN A 168 13.46 -0.20 -2.94
C GLN A 168 13.83 -0.46 -1.48
N LYS A 169 13.80 0.59 -0.66
CA LYS A 169 14.12 0.48 0.79
C LYS A 169 13.11 -0.38 1.57
N ASP A 170 11.91 -0.54 1.05
CA ASP A 170 10.86 -1.41 1.60
C ASP A 170 11.02 -2.89 1.19
N GLY A 171 12.08 -3.21 0.43
CA GLY A 171 12.38 -4.56 -0.02
C GLY A 171 11.75 -4.97 -1.35
N GLN A 172 10.98 -4.11 -1.99
CA GLN A 172 10.43 -4.38 -3.33
C GLN A 172 11.53 -4.38 -4.38
N TRP A 173 11.37 -5.22 -5.40
CA TRP A 173 12.32 -5.40 -6.49
C TRP A 173 11.67 -5.14 -7.84
N LEU A 174 12.47 -4.60 -8.74
CA LEU A 174 12.11 -4.41 -10.14
C LEU A 174 13.30 -4.84 -11.00
N TRP A 175 13.01 -5.52 -12.10
CA TRP A 175 13.96 -5.83 -13.19
C TRP A 175 13.43 -5.26 -14.49
N SER A 176 14.32 -4.61 -15.27
CA SER A 176 13.99 -4.26 -16.65
C SER A 176 14.07 -5.49 -17.56
N SER A 177 13.55 -5.36 -18.78
CA SER A 177 13.94 -6.27 -19.86
C SER A 177 15.42 -6.11 -20.20
N PRO A 178 16.09 -7.17 -20.69
CA PRO A 178 17.46 -7.05 -21.19
C PRO A 178 17.55 -6.10 -22.39
N ILE A 179 18.63 -5.33 -22.42
CA ILE A 179 19.05 -4.53 -23.56
C ILE A 179 20.25 -5.24 -24.19
N TRP A 180 20.13 -5.63 -25.44
CA TRP A 180 21.16 -6.34 -26.16
C TRP A 180 21.93 -5.34 -27.04
N VAL A 181 23.24 -5.28 -26.87
CA VAL A 181 24.15 -4.44 -27.65
C VAL A 181 25.02 -5.35 -28.51
N ARG A 182 24.87 -5.23 -29.83
CA ARG A 182 25.67 -5.94 -30.81
C ARG A 182 26.67 -4.99 -31.45
N GLY A 183 27.86 -5.48 -31.69
CA GLY A 183 28.93 -4.76 -32.38
C GLY A 183 28.76 -4.75 -33.89
#